data_394e917f4837122feead4bbbc68097d9
#
_entry.id   394e917f4837122feead4bbbc68097d9
#
_cell.length_a   1.000
_cell.length_b   1.000
_cell.length_c   1.000
_cell.angle_alpha   90.00
_cell.angle_beta   90.00
_cell.angle_gamma   90.00
#
_symmetry.space_group_name_H-M   'P 1'
#
loop_
_entity.id
_entity.type
_entity.pdbx_description
1 polymer ?
#
loop_
_entity_poly.entity_id
_entity_poly.type
_entity_poly.pdbx_seq_one_letter_code
_entity_poly.pdbx_strand_id
1 'polypeptide(L)'
;MKILCPSCKAEIPATDINIGKGIAHCKPCNEIVDVTSFQTSAEDIALVEKPSSSRIESFVDTDDMGVIFPPLGFRGVTLFFLVFSLFWNAISWIGFISALKAGELGGILFLIPFIAIGLITFGVFLYLLKVEVALLINRETVTLSRTIFGKSFTKVRTFQGLNRVERVECYRSNDRPVYGVGLNFTDEKP
;
A
#
# COMPACT_ATOMS: atom_id res chain seq x y z
N MET A 1 14.03 4.42 18.55
CA MET A 1 15.48 4.31 18.33
C MET A 1 16.14 4.69 19.64
N LYS A 2 17.05 3.84 20.21
CA LYS A 2 17.74 4.13 21.45
C LYS A 2 19.18 4.46 21.13
N ILE A 3 19.68 5.61 21.58
CA ILE A 3 21.07 6.00 21.38
C ILE A 3 21.82 5.61 22.66
N LEU A 4 22.84 4.78 22.50
CA LEU A 4 23.71 4.34 23.58
C LEU A 4 25.03 5.11 23.52
N CYS A 5 25.51 5.56 24.67
CA CYS A 5 26.83 6.20 24.79
C CYS A 5 27.94 5.19 24.41
N PRO A 6 28.88 5.51 23.50
CA PRO A 6 29.96 4.60 23.11
C PRO A 6 30.89 4.26 24.26
N SER A 7 31.08 5.16 25.21
CA SER A 7 32.01 5.00 26.31
C SER A 7 31.44 4.24 27.51
N CYS A 8 30.22 4.56 27.96
CA CYS A 8 29.63 3.92 29.13
C CYS A 8 28.43 3.03 28.84
N LYS A 9 27.98 2.93 27.59
CA LYS A 9 26.83 2.15 27.10
C LYS A 9 25.48 2.52 27.76
N ALA A 10 25.42 3.62 28.48
CA ALA A 10 24.18 4.13 29.05
C ALA A 10 23.26 4.68 27.94
N GLU A 11 21.96 4.50 28.10
CA GLU A 11 20.96 5.08 27.21
C GLU A 11 20.90 6.59 27.41
N ILE A 12 21.01 7.34 26.31
CA ILE A 12 20.91 8.82 26.32
C ILE A 12 19.45 9.18 26.03
N PRO A 13 18.77 9.84 26.99
CA PRO A 13 17.38 10.25 26.80
C PRO A 13 17.25 11.32 25.71
N ALA A 14 16.11 11.35 25.02
CA ALA A 14 15.85 12.27 23.92
C ALA A 14 15.97 13.77 24.32
N THR A 15 15.77 14.09 25.59
CA THR A 15 15.92 15.44 26.14
C THR A 15 17.36 15.96 26.12
N ASP A 16 18.34 15.05 26.10
CA ASP A 16 19.76 15.36 26.14
C ASP A 16 20.41 15.26 24.73
N ILE A 17 19.59 15.13 23.71
CA ILE A 17 19.99 15.05 22.29
C ILE A 17 19.63 16.36 21.60
N ASN A 18 20.61 17.03 21.03
CA ASN A 18 20.40 18.19 20.17
C ASN A 18 20.57 17.81 18.71
N ILE A 19 19.44 17.47 18.06
CA ILE A 19 19.42 17.03 16.65
C ILE A 19 19.96 18.12 15.73
N GLY A 20 19.62 19.40 15.99
CA GLY A 20 20.07 20.53 15.15
C GLY A 20 21.58 20.77 15.18
N LYS A 21 22.27 20.34 16.22
CA LYS A 21 23.73 20.42 16.36
C LYS A 21 24.43 19.08 16.15
N GLY A 22 23.66 17.98 15.98
CA GLY A 22 24.22 16.64 15.80
C GLY A 22 24.95 16.10 17.05
N ILE A 23 24.63 16.59 18.25
CA ILE A 23 25.31 16.21 19.49
C ILE A 23 24.34 15.69 20.55
N ALA A 24 24.79 14.73 21.35
CA ALA A 24 24.09 14.25 22.54
C ALA A 24 25.01 14.32 23.78
N HIS A 25 24.43 14.66 24.91
CA HIS A 25 25.16 14.73 26.17
C HIS A 25 24.83 13.53 27.06
N CYS A 26 25.83 12.70 27.33
CA CYS A 26 25.68 11.56 28.22
C CYS A 26 25.90 12.00 29.69
N LYS A 27 24.82 12.14 30.48
CA LYS A 27 24.91 12.53 31.89
C LYS A 27 25.73 11.58 32.77
N PRO A 28 25.65 10.23 32.61
CA PRO A 28 26.41 9.31 33.46
C PRO A 28 27.92 9.44 33.35
N CYS A 29 28.49 9.72 32.19
CA CYS A 29 29.93 9.88 31.99
C CYS A 29 30.35 11.31 31.57
N ASN A 30 29.38 12.23 31.48
CA ASN A 30 29.56 13.63 31.11
C ASN A 30 30.24 13.84 29.76
N GLU A 31 30.05 12.90 28.82
CA GLU A 31 30.68 12.93 27.51
C GLU A 31 29.72 13.51 26.45
N ILE A 32 30.26 14.29 25.55
CA ILE A 32 29.52 14.78 24.37
C ILE A 32 29.75 13.78 23.25
N VAL A 33 28.66 13.15 22.80
CA VAL A 33 28.68 12.15 21.76
C VAL A 33 28.19 12.80 20.45
N ASP A 34 28.95 12.62 19.39
CA ASP A 34 28.52 13.00 18.05
C ASP A 34 27.44 12.01 17.56
N VAL A 35 26.24 12.50 17.34
CA VAL A 35 25.10 11.70 16.86
C VAL A 35 24.86 11.86 15.36
N THR A 36 25.69 12.62 14.66
CA THR A 36 25.59 12.73 13.19
C THR A 36 25.86 11.40 12.52
N SER A 37 26.72 10.55 13.10
CA SER A 37 26.96 9.18 12.64
C SER A 37 25.77 8.22 12.85
N PHE A 38 24.84 8.57 13.76
CA PHE A 38 23.58 7.83 13.97
C PHE A 38 22.42 8.41 13.16
N GLN A 39 22.57 9.61 12.63
CA GLN A 39 21.76 10.02 11.48
C GLN A 39 22.26 9.12 10.36
N THR A 40 21.48 8.08 10.06
CA THR A 40 21.66 7.34 8.81
C THR A 40 21.80 8.43 7.75
N SER A 41 23.01 8.60 7.25
CA SER A 41 23.26 9.59 6.21
C SER A 41 22.23 9.26 5.12
N ALA A 42 21.57 10.26 4.57
CA ALA A 42 20.66 10.04 3.45
C ALA A 42 21.36 9.28 2.29
N GLU A 43 22.67 9.20 2.34
CA GLU A 43 23.56 8.41 1.48
C GLU A 43 23.60 6.90 1.83
N ASP A 44 23.35 6.51 3.11
CA ASP A 44 23.28 5.10 3.54
C ASP A 44 21.90 4.47 3.34
N ILE A 45 20.86 5.27 3.08
CA ILE A 45 19.72 4.78 2.35
C ILE A 45 20.23 4.63 0.92
N ALA A 46 20.94 3.52 0.66
CA ALA A 46 21.19 3.08 -0.71
C ALA A 46 19.83 3.21 -1.38
N LEU A 47 19.65 4.23 -2.21
CA LEU A 47 18.46 4.42 -3.02
C LEU A 47 18.35 3.11 -3.78
N VAL A 48 17.50 2.21 -3.28
CA VAL A 48 17.26 0.93 -3.92
C VAL A 48 16.78 1.32 -5.30
N GLU A 49 17.70 1.22 -6.25
CA GLU A 49 17.45 1.63 -7.61
C GLU A 49 16.19 0.92 -8.08
N LYS A 50 15.23 1.69 -8.52
CA LYS A 50 13.95 1.17 -8.96
C LYS A 50 14.20 0.10 -10.04
N PRO A 51 13.73 -1.15 -9.86
CA PRO A 51 13.88 -2.17 -10.89
C PRO A 51 13.36 -1.65 -12.24
N SER A 52 14.12 -1.83 -13.30
CA SER A 52 13.77 -1.36 -14.65
C SER A 52 12.40 -1.88 -15.14
N SER A 53 11.95 -3.03 -14.60
CA SER A 53 10.64 -3.62 -14.87
C SER A 53 9.50 -3.01 -14.02
N SER A 54 9.80 -2.16 -13.03
CA SER A 54 8.78 -1.55 -12.17
C SER A 54 8.01 -0.47 -12.92
N ARG A 55 6.68 -0.56 -12.86
CA ARG A 55 5.76 0.45 -13.41
C ARG A 55 5.34 1.51 -12.40
N ILE A 56 5.73 1.32 -11.13
CA ILE A 56 5.44 2.28 -10.07
C ILE A 56 6.17 3.57 -10.41
N GLU A 57 5.46 4.67 -10.49
CA GLU A 57 6.04 5.99 -10.70
C GLU A 57 6.20 6.66 -9.36
N SER A 58 7.37 7.24 -9.11
CA SER A 58 7.64 8.03 -7.92
C SER A 58 8.20 9.38 -8.34
N PHE A 59 7.76 10.40 -7.69
CA PHE A 59 8.31 11.75 -7.86
C PHE A 59 8.54 12.38 -6.49
N VAL A 60 9.55 13.21 -6.44
CA VAL A 60 9.90 14.02 -5.27
C VAL A 60 10.08 15.44 -5.75
N ASP A 61 9.28 16.34 -5.25
CA ASP A 61 9.41 17.77 -5.44
C ASP A 61 9.76 18.42 -4.09
N THR A 62 9.99 19.72 -4.05
CA THR A 62 10.46 20.45 -2.88
C THR A 62 9.59 20.24 -1.63
N ASP A 63 8.28 20.10 -1.80
CA ASP A 63 7.30 19.97 -0.72
C ASP A 63 6.41 18.75 -0.82
N ASP A 64 6.44 18.05 -1.97
CA ASP A 64 5.55 16.93 -2.26
C ASP A 64 6.35 15.69 -2.67
N MET A 65 5.95 14.56 -2.13
CA MET A 65 6.42 13.24 -2.55
C MET A 65 5.22 12.40 -2.96
N GLY A 66 5.33 11.73 -4.10
CA GLY A 66 4.24 10.90 -4.58
C GLY A 66 4.71 9.56 -5.12
N VAL A 67 3.83 8.58 -4.94
CA VAL A 67 3.99 7.24 -5.53
C VAL A 67 2.68 6.88 -6.23
N ILE A 68 2.78 6.58 -7.52
CA ILE A 68 1.65 6.23 -8.37
C ILE A 68 1.78 4.76 -8.77
N PHE A 69 0.75 3.99 -8.47
CA PHE A 69 0.58 2.60 -8.88
C PHE A 69 -0.35 2.57 -10.09
N PRO A 70 0.18 2.47 -11.30
CA PRO A 70 -0.64 2.46 -12.51
C PRO A 70 -1.52 1.20 -12.58
N PRO A 71 -2.59 1.22 -13.37
CA PRO A 71 -3.44 0.07 -13.59
C PRO A 71 -2.64 -1.15 -14.06
N LEU A 72 -3.06 -2.35 -13.66
CA LEU A 72 -2.40 -3.59 -14.06
C LEU A 72 -2.39 -3.76 -15.58
N GLY A 73 -3.41 -3.25 -16.28
CA GLY A 73 -3.55 -3.42 -17.72
C GLY A 73 -3.81 -4.88 -18.11
N PHE A 74 -3.62 -5.21 -19.39
CA PHE A 74 -3.75 -6.59 -19.89
C PHE A 74 -2.49 -7.40 -19.59
N ARG A 75 -2.45 -8.04 -18.43
CA ARG A 75 -1.35 -8.89 -17.98
C ARG A 75 -1.85 -10.20 -17.38
N GLY A 76 -0.95 -11.15 -17.11
CA GLY A 76 -1.27 -12.51 -16.69
C GLY A 76 -2.50 -12.67 -15.80
N VAL A 77 -2.55 -11.97 -14.65
CA VAL A 77 -3.69 -12.04 -13.72
C VAL A 77 -4.98 -11.46 -14.33
N THR A 78 -4.92 -10.31 -14.95
CA THR A 78 -6.10 -9.68 -15.58
C THR A 78 -6.58 -10.46 -16.79
N LEU A 79 -5.65 -11.00 -17.58
CA LEU A 79 -5.98 -11.87 -18.71
C LEU A 79 -6.64 -13.17 -18.23
N PHE A 80 -6.14 -13.74 -17.13
CA PHE A 80 -6.78 -14.90 -16.50
C PHE A 80 -8.24 -14.60 -16.13
N PHE A 81 -8.51 -13.50 -15.43
CA PHE A 81 -9.87 -13.12 -15.06
C PHE A 81 -10.77 -12.86 -16.28
N LEU A 82 -10.22 -12.29 -17.36
CA LEU A 82 -10.96 -12.09 -18.59
C LEU A 82 -11.38 -13.43 -19.20
N VAL A 83 -10.41 -14.31 -19.46
CA VAL A 83 -10.68 -15.61 -20.10
C VAL A 83 -11.60 -16.45 -19.24
N PHE A 84 -11.35 -16.52 -17.94
CA PHE A 84 -12.18 -17.26 -17.00
C PHE A 84 -13.61 -16.73 -16.96
N SER A 85 -13.79 -15.42 -16.86
CA SER A 85 -15.12 -14.81 -16.80
C SER A 85 -15.91 -14.99 -18.08
N LEU A 86 -15.27 -14.89 -19.25
CA LEU A 86 -15.93 -15.11 -20.55
C LEU A 86 -16.38 -16.58 -20.69
N PHE A 87 -15.49 -17.51 -20.38
CA PHE A 87 -15.79 -18.94 -20.41
C PHE A 87 -16.92 -19.31 -19.44
N TRP A 88 -16.80 -18.86 -18.20
CA TRP A 88 -17.80 -19.11 -17.15
C TRP A 88 -19.17 -18.54 -17.50
N ASN A 89 -19.22 -17.29 -17.96
CA ASN A 89 -20.48 -16.67 -18.37
C ASN A 89 -21.08 -17.39 -19.58
N ALA A 90 -20.29 -17.76 -20.58
CA ALA A 90 -20.80 -18.48 -21.74
C ALA A 90 -21.54 -19.75 -21.34
N ILE A 91 -20.94 -20.60 -20.51
CA ILE A 91 -21.56 -21.85 -20.04
C ILE A 91 -22.82 -21.55 -19.21
N SER A 92 -22.73 -20.60 -18.28
CA SER A 92 -23.85 -20.27 -17.38
C SER A 92 -25.05 -19.72 -18.15
N TRP A 93 -24.84 -18.85 -19.14
CA TRP A 93 -25.90 -18.29 -19.96
C TRP A 93 -26.51 -19.32 -20.90
N ILE A 94 -25.70 -20.21 -21.51
CA ILE A 94 -26.20 -21.30 -22.35
C ILE A 94 -27.12 -22.22 -21.53
N GLY A 95 -26.68 -22.62 -20.33
CA GLY A 95 -27.47 -23.43 -19.41
C GLY A 95 -28.77 -22.74 -19.00
N PHE A 96 -28.70 -21.45 -18.67
CA PHE A 96 -29.85 -20.66 -18.26
C PHE A 96 -30.90 -20.52 -19.37
N ILE A 97 -30.47 -20.23 -20.60
CA ILE A 97 -31.34 -20.13 -21.75
C ILE A 97 -31.98 -21.50 -22.06
N SER A 98 -31.24 -22.61 -21.91
CA SER A 98 -31.75 -23.95 -22.11
C SER A 98 -32.82 -24.31 -21.06
N ALA A 99 -32.60 -24.00 -19.78
CA ALA A 99 -33.59 -24.20 -18.73
C ALA A 99 -34.84 -23.35 -18.92
N LEU A 100 -34.68 -22.09 -19.38
CA LEU A 100 -35.81 -21.23 -19.75
C LEU A 100 -36.67 -21.85 -20.88
N LYS A 101 -36.04 -22.37 -21.93
CA LYS A 101 -36.76 -23.02 -23.06
C LYS A 101 -37.47 -24.30 -22.63
N ALA A 102 -36.88 -25.04 -21.68
CA ALA A 102 -37.48 -26.25 -21.15
C ALA A 102 -38.59 -26.00 -20.12
N GLY A 103 -38.74 -24.76 -19.64
CA GLY A 103 -39.67 -24.41 -18.54
C GLY A 103 -39.28 -24.96 -17.17
N GLU A 104 -38.00 -25.31 -16.97
CA GLU A 104 -37.49 -25.92 -15.76
C GLU A 104 -37.14 -24.85 -14.69
N LEU A 105 -38.11 -24.53 -13.85
CA LEU A 105 -37.91 -23.52 -12.80
C LEU A 105 -36.74 -23.85 -11.86
N GLY A 106 -36.55 -25.13 -11.52
CA GLY A 106 -35.44 -25.60 -10.66
C GLY A 106 -34.08 -25.32 -11.29
N GLY A 107 -33.92 -25.60 -12.59
CA GLY A 107 -32.71 -25.32 -13.37
C GLY A 107 -32.43 -23.82 -13.46
N ILE A 108 -33.45 -22.99 -13.68
CA ILE A 108 -33.34 -21.54 -13.72
C ILE A 108 -32.80 -21.02 -12.38
N LEU A 109 -33.42 -21.38 -11.25
CA LEU A 109 -33.02 -20.93 -9.91
C LEU A 109 -31.61 -21.40 -9.56
N PHE A 110 -31.24 -22.62 -9.96
CA PHE A 110 -29.91 -23.17 -9.73
C PHE A 110 -28.82 -22.35 -10.47
N LEU A 111 -29.09 -21.84 -11.65
CA LEU A 111 -28.10 -21.15 -12.47
C LEU A 111 -27.91 -19.67 -12.12
N ILE A 112 -28.84 -19.03 -11.40
CA ILE A 112 -28.70 -17.63 -10.97
C ILE A 112 -27.38 -17.36 -10.22
N PRO A 113 -26.98 -18.13 -9.19
CA PRO A 113 -25.71 -17.88 -8.49
C PRO A 113 -24.50 -18.05 -9.40
N PHE A 114 -24.53 -18.93 -10.39
CA PHE A 114 -23.44 -19.11 -11.33
C PHE A 114 -23.27 -17.91 -12.24
N ILE A 115 -24.38 -17.33 -12.72
CA ILE A 115 -24.35 -16.08 -13.49
C ILE A 115 -23.82 -14.94 -12.63
N ALA A 116 -24.25 -14.83 -11.36
CA ALA A 116 -23.76 -13.81 -10.44
C ALA A 116 -22.24 -13.91 -10.23
N ILE A 117 -21.71 -15.13 -10.04
CA ILE A 117 -20.26 -15.35 -9.92
C ILE A 117 -19.54 -14.90 -11.22
N GLY A 118 -20.08 -15.24 -12.37
CA GLY A 118 -19.52 -14.82 -13.66
C GLY A 118 -19.49 -13.30 -13.84
N LEU A 119 -20.53 -12.61 -13.45
CA LEU A 119 -20.60 -11.14 -13.49
C LEU A 119 -19.65 -10.49 -12.48
N ILE A 120 -19.54 -11.05 -11.27
CA ILE A 120 -18.59 -10.56 -10.25
C ILE A 120 -17.15 -10.71 -10.75
N THR A 121 -16.78 -11.87 -11.31
CA THR A 121 -15.42 -12.10 -11.82
C THR A 121 -15.08 -11.19 -13.00
N PHE A 122 -16.05 -10.90 -13.85
CA PHE A 122 -15.90 -9.91 -14.93
C PHE A 122 -15.74 -8.48 -14.35
N GLY A 123 -16.50 -8.14 -13.30
CA GLY A 123 -16.35 -6.89 -12.58
C GLY A 123 -14.95 -6.73 -11.96
N VAL A 124 -14.41 -7.81 -11.37
CA VAL A 124 -13.02 -7.83 -10.85
C VAL A 124 -12.00 -7.59 -11.96
N PHE A 125 -12.19 -8.23 -13.13
CA PHE A 125 -11.35 -7.96 -14.30
C PHE A 125 -11.35 -6.48 -14.68
N LEU A 126 -12.52 -5.86 -14.83
CA LEU A 126 -12.64 -4.45 -15.18
C LEU A 126 -12.02 -3.53 -14.12
N TYR A 127 -12.20 -3.87 -12.86
CA TYR A 127 -11.60 -3.15 -11.74
C TYR A 127 -10.06 -3.19 -11.82
N LEU A 128 -9.46 -4.37 -11.93
CA LEU A 128 -8.01 -4.53 -12.02
C LEU A 128 -7.42 -3.88 -13.28
N LEU A 129 -8.20 -3.83 -14.37
CA LEU A 129 -7.79 -3.20 -15.62
C LEU A 129 -7.66 -1.68 -15.52
N LYS A 130 -8.47 -1.04 -14.69
CA LYS A 130 -8.65 0.43 -14.69
C LYS A 130 -8.31 1.12 -13.37
N VAL A 131 -8.11 0.38 -12.28
CA VAL A 131 -7.79 1.00 -11.00
C VAL A 131 -6.38 1.56 -11.00
N GLU A 132 -6.27 2.83 -10.64
CA GLU A 132 -5.02 3.53 -10.36
C GLU A 132 -5.03 3.96 -8.89
N VAL A 133 -3.92 3.80 -8.21
CA VAL A 133 -3.76 4.23 -6.82
C VAL A 133 -2.59 5.20 -6.74
N ALA A 134 -2.84 6.38 -6.19
CA ALA A 134 -1.81 7.38 -5.94
C ALA A 134 -1.72 7.67 -4.44
N LEU A 135 -0.51 7.65 -3.92
CA LEU A 135 -0.18 8.09 -2.57
C LEU A 135 0.62 9.38 -2.70
N LEU A 136 0.07 10.47 -2.19
CA LEU A 136 0.70 11.78 -2.16
C LEU A 136 0.97 12.15 -0.71
N ILE A 137 2.18 12.58 -0.43
CA ILE A 137 2.64 12.98 0.89
C ILE A 137 3.21 14.38 0.75
N ASN A 138 2.63 15.33 1.46
CA ASN A 138 3.18 16.67 1.61
C ASN A 138 3.55 16.92 3.08
N ARG A 139 3.99 18.12 3.43
CA ARG A 139 4.44 18.46 4.79
C ARG A 139 3.35 18.32 5.86
N GLU A 140 2.08 18.42 5.50
CA GLU A 140 0.96 18.46 6.43
C GLU A 140 0.04 17.26 6.33
N THR A 141 -0.05 16.64 5.14
CA THR A 141 -1.06 15.62 4.86
C THR A 141 -0.52 14.43 4.07
N VAL A 142 -1.15 13.28 4.33
CA VAL A 142 -1.05 12.08 3.49
C VAL A 142 -2.37 11.90 2.75
N THR A 143 -2.30 11.87 1.45
CA THR A 143 -3.45 11.73 0.57
C THR A 143 -3.38 10.43 -0.20
N LEU A 144 -4.32 9.53 0.05
CA LEU A 144 -4.52 8.31 -0.73
C LEU A 144 -5.65 8.54 -1.72
N SER A 145 -5.34 8.54 -2.99
CA SER A 145 -6.30 8.67 -4.09
C SER A 145 -6.43 7.35 -4.83
N ARG A 146 -7.65 6.93 -5.08
CA ARG A 146 -7.97 5.76 -5.92
C ARG A 146 -8.88 6.20 -7.04
N THR A 147 -8.39 6.09 -8.27
CA THR A 147 -9.15 6.43 -9.47
C THR A 147 -9.64 5.17 -10.17
N ILE A 148 -10.95 5.09 -10.41
CA ILE A 148 -11.60 3.97 -11.08
C ILE A 148 -12.54 4.55 -12.15
N PHE A 149 -12.34 4.22 -13.42
CA PHE A 149 -13.14 4.73 -14.53
C PHE A 149 -13.34 6.25 -14.52
N GLY A 150 -12.27 7.01 -14.20
CA GLY A 150 -12.29 8.47 -14.16
C GLY A 150 -12.94 9.09 -12.92
N LYS A 151 -13.46 8.28 -11.99
CA LYS A 151 -13.92 8.74 -10.68
C LYS A 151 -12.82 8.56 -9.64
N SER A 152 -12.43 9.62 -8.97
CA SER A 152 -11.42 9.61 -7.92
C SER A 152 -12.06 9.58 -6.54
N PHE A 153 -11.64 8.61 -5.74
CA PHE A 153 -11.99 8.49 -4.33
C PHE A 153 -10.74 8.85 -3.53
N THR A 154 -10.79 9.98 -2.83
CA THR A 154 -9.64 10.53 -2.12
C THR A 154 -9.85 10.45 -0.62
N LYS A 155 -8.84 9.95 0.10
CA LYS A 155 -8.81 9.93 1.55
C LYS A 155 -7.60 10.73 2.02
N VAL A 156 -7.86 11.82 2.73
CA VAL A 156 -6.84 12.72 3.27
C VAL A 156 -6.71 12.50 4.77
N ARG A 157 -5.48 12.46 5.26
CA ARG A 157 -5.14 12.42 6.69
C ARG A 157 -4.06 13.46 6.98
N THR A 158 -4.19 14.19 8.07
CA THR A 158 -3.18 15.15 8.52
C THR A 158 -2.13 14.48 9.40
N PHE A 159 -0.88 14.94 9.33
CA PHE A 159 0.19 14.43 10.19
C PHE A 159 0.01 14.78 11.66
N GLN A 160 -0.81 15.76 12.01
CA GLN A 160 -1.10 16.11 13.40
C GLN A 160 -1.67 14.93 14.21
N GLY A 161 -2.36 14.00 13.56
CA GLY A 161 -2.86 12.78 14.18
C GLY A 161 -1.93 11.57 14.01
N LEU A 162 -0.77 11.70 13.39
CA LEU A 162 0.15 10.59 13.18
C LEU A 162 0.92 10.28 14.47
N ASN A 163 0.61 9.15 15.06
CA ASN A 163 1.25 8.70 16.29
C ASN A 163 2.54 7.91 16.00
N ARG A 164 2.50 7.02 15.01
CA ARG A 164 3.60 6.11 14.73
C ARG A 164 3.66 5.69 13.27
N VAL A 165 4.89 5.60 12.75
CA VAL A 165 5.20 4.95 11.47
C VAL A 165 5.96 3.67 11.77
N GLU A 166 5.48 2.54 11.28
CA GLU A 166 6.12 1.26 11.55
C GLU A 166 6.13 0.35 10.32
N ARG A 167 7.08 -0.57 10.30
CA ARG A 167 7.12 -1.62 9.30
C ARG A 167 6.16 -2.73 9.73
N VAL A 168 5.15 -3.01 8.90
CA VAL A 168 4.12 -4.01 9.18
C VAL A 168 4.21 -5.14 8.16
N GLU A 169 4.12 -6.38 8.62
CA GLU A 169 3.94 -7.52 7.72
C GLU A 169 2.52 -7.48 7.14
N CYS A 170 2.41 -7.23 5.83
CA CYS A 170 1.11 -7.12 5.16
C CYS A 170 0.55 -8.48 4.78
N TYR A 171 1.39 -9.36 4.25
CA TYR A 171 1.03 -10.74 3.87
C TYR A 171 2.29 -11.58 3.64
N ARG A 172 2.11 -12.88 3.46
CA ARG A 172 3.18 -13.81 3.07
C ARG A 172 2.98 -14.30 1.65
N SER A 173 4.05 -14.33 0.88
CA SER A 173 4.08 -14.91 -0.45
C SER A 173 5.17 -15.97 -0.50
N ASN A 174 4.81 -17.23 -0.75
CA ASN A 174 5.73 -18.39 -0.72
C ASN A 174 6.58 -18.41 0.57
N ASP A 175 5.93 -18.31 1.75
CA ASP A 175 6.54 -18.25 3.08
C ASP A 175 7.48 -17.06 3.34
N ARG A 176 7.63 -16.16 2.39
CA ARG A 176 8.39 -14.92 2.57
C ARG A 176 7.46 -13.79 3.00
N PRO A 177 7.77 -13.11 4.12
CA PRO A 177 6.97 -11.98 4.57
C PRO A 177 7.14 -10.80 3.61
N VAL A 178 6.01 -10.21 3.21
CA VAL A 178 5.98 -8.96 2.45
C VAL A 178 5.61 -7.85 3.41
N TYR A 179 6.50 -6.89 3.53
CA TYR A 179 6.35 -5.78 4.45
C TYR A 179 5.82 -4.54 3.75
N GLY A 180 5.06 -3.77 4.49
CA GLY A 180 4.59 -2.43 4.12
C GLY A 180 4.91 -1.42 5.21
N VAL A 181 4.54 -0.18 4.97
CA VAL A 181 4.62 0.92 5.94
C VAL A 181 3.24 1.12 6.55
N GLY A 182 3.12 0.90 7.85
CA GLY A 182 1.93 1.20 8.63
C GLY A 182 1.99 2.64 9.15
N LEU A 183 0.97 3.43 8.85
CA LEU A 183 0.78 4.77 9.39
C LEU A 183 -0.34 4.70 10.43
N ASN A 184 0.02 4.75 11.71
CA ASN A 184 -0.93 4.72 12.81
C ASN A 184 -1.32 6.14 13.19
N PHE A 185 -2.59 6.46 12.99
CA PHE A 185 -3.17 7.72 13.40
C PHE A 185 -3.91 7.56 14.72
N THR A 186 -3.79 8.55 15.60
CA THR A 186 -4.67 8.63 16.76
C THR A 186 -6.07 8.91 16.24
N ASP A 187 -6.98 7.94 16.39
CA ASP A 187 -8.40 8.14 16.06
C ASP A 187 -9.01 9.10 17.08
N GLU A 188 -8.82 10.38 16.91
CA GLU A 188 -9.76 11.35 17.41
C GLU A 188 -11.03 11.20 16.54
N LYS A 189 -11.99 10.43 17.04
CA LYS A 189 -13.36 10.52 16.53
C LYS A 189 -13.81 11.96 16.73
N PRO A 190 -14.28 12.63 15.65
CA PRO A 190 -14.89 13.92 15.78
C PRO A 190 -16.16 13.86 16.65
#